data_f315f30062047f9a0a9af5018be9ffca
#
_entry.id   f315f30062047f9a0a9af5018be9ffca
#
_cell.length_a   1.000
_cell.length_b   1.000
_cell.length_c   1.000
_cell.angle_alpha   90.00
_cell.angle_beta   90.00
_cell.angle_gamma   90.00
#
_symmetry.space_group_name_H-M   'P 1'
#
loop_
_entity.id
_entity.type
_entity.pdbx_description
1 polymer ?
#
loop_
_entity_poly.entity_id
_entity_poly.type
_entity_poly.pdbx_seq_one_letter_code
_entity_poly.pdbx_strand_id
1 'polypeptide(L)'
;MGNPLRHPGEILAFRPLREILASKPRPLLSIGPLESALSAVQVMADNDIGFLVVLDRDAIVGVLSERDCARRLVLERKPPETTPVSDLMVRDVVSVGPAHTFADCLKLMHQHGIRHLPVIDREKPVAVVSIRDLLGEAVAHHARIIAELERERLTIFTSTA
;
A
#
# COMPACT_ATOMS: atom_id res chain seq x y z
N MET A 1 -23.16 5.98 33.48
CA MET A 1 -23.62 6.03 32.07
C MET A 1 -22.78 5.04 31.29
N GLY A 2 -23.35 3.86 31.01
CA GLY A 2 -22.63 2.78 30.34
C GLY A 2 -22.29 3.15 28.89
N ASN A 3 -21.05 2.92 28.51
CA ASN A 3 -20.60 2.99 27.12
C ASN A 3 -21.41 1.97 26.31
N PRO A 4 -22.13 2.38 25.25
CA PRO A 4 -22.87 1.42 24.45
C PRO A 4 -21.89 0.43 23.85
N LEU A 5 -22.12 -0.85 24.11
CA LEU A 5 -21.38 -1.97 23.57
C LEU A 5 -21.22 -1.77 22.06
N ARG A 6 -20.00 -1.61 21.58
CA ARG A 6 -19.72 -1.61 20.15
C ARG A 6 -20.26 -2.92 19.58
N HIS A 7 -21.04 -2.83 18.52
CA HIS A 7 -21.57 -4.03 17.87
C HIS A 7 -20.41 -4.96 17.49
N PRO A 8 -20.54 -6.27 17.74
CA PRO A 8 -19.47 -7.24 17.37
C PRO A 8 -18.98 -7.11 15.93
N GLY A 9 -19.83 -6.66 15.01
CA GLY A 9 -19.46 -6.39 13.63
C GLY A 9 -18.48 -5.22 13.43
N GLU A 10 -18.43 -4.24 14.34
CA GLU A 10 -17.46 -3.14 14.27
C GLU A 10 -16.06 -3.57 14.72
N ILE A 11 -16.00 -4.50 15.66
CA ILE A 11 -14.74 -5.06 16.16
C ILE A 11 -14.11 -5.99 15.12
N LEU A 12 -14.92 -6.68 14.33
CA LEU A 12 -14.49 -7.63 13.31
C LEU A 12 -14.10 -6.98 11.96
N ALA A 13 -14.43 -5.72 11.77
CA ALA A 13 -14.09 -5.03 10.53
C ALA A 13 -12.64 -4.51 10.53
N PHE A 14 -11.94 -4.72 9.41
CA PHE A 14 -10.67 -4.04 9.17
C PHE A 14 -10.89 -2.53 8.99
N ARG A 15 -9.92 -1.73 9.40
CA ARG A 15 -9.96 -0.29 9.18
C ARG A 15 -10.04 0.03 7.68
N PRO A 16 -10.77 1.08 7.28
CA PRO A 16 -10.75 1.58 5.91
C PRO A 16 -9.33 1.96 5.47
N LEU A 17 -9.06 1.86 4.18
CA LEU A 17 -7.73 2.16 3.63
C LEU A 17 -7.22 3.56 4.03
N ARG A 18 -8.09 4.57 4.05
CA ARG A 18 -7.74 5.93 4.51
C ARG A 18 -7.15 5.97 5.92
N GLU A 19 -7.65 5.15 6.84
CA GLU A 19 -7.16 5.08 8.23
C GLU A 19 -5.84 4.31 8.33
N ILE A 20 -5.68 3.26 7.52
CA ILE A 20 -4.42 2.50 7.41
C ILE A 20 -3.31 3.44 6.93
N LEU A 21 -3.56 4.23 5.89
CA LEU A 21 -2.62 5.19 5.34
C LEU A 21 -2.31 6.33 6.33
N ALA A 22 -3.34 6.86 7.00
CA ALA A 22 -3.17 7.93 7.99
C ALA A 22 -2.35 7.49 9.22
N SER A 23 -2.35 6.20 9.57
CA SER A 23 -1.57 5.67 10.69
C SER A 23 -0.05 5.59 10.40
N LYS A 24 0.35 5.67 9.12
CA LYS A 24 1.76 5.60 8.67
C LYS A 24 1.98 6.59 7.53
N PRO A 25 1.88 7.91 7.79
CA PRO A 25 2.05 8.89 6.72
C PRO A 25 3.46 8.78 6.14
N ARG A 26 3.52 8.59 4.82
CA ARG A 26 4.76 8.57 4.04
C ARG A 26 4.57 9.48 2.84
N PRO A 27 5.61 10.20 2.41
CA PRO A 27 5.54 10.96 1.17
C PRO A 27 5.31 10.02 -0.01
N LEU A 28 4.53 10.47 -0.98
CA LEU A 28 4.43 9.77 -2.25
C LEU A 28 5.74 9.98 -3.01
N LEU A 29 6.49 8.91 -3.20
CA LEU A 29 7.71 8.92 -4.01
C LEU A 29 7.37 8.59 -5.46
N SER A 30 7.86 9.40 -6.36
CA SER A 30 7.60 9.29 -7.79
C SER A 30 8.85 9.59 -8.61
N ILE A 31 8.79 9.26 -9.90
CA ILE A 31 9.83 9.54 -10.87
C ILE A 31 9.20 9.95 -12.19
N GLY A 32 9.92 10.75 -12.97
CA GLY A 32 9.50 11.13 -14.32
C GLY A 32 9.74 10.02 -15.35
N PRO A 33 8.94 9.96 -16.44
CA PRO A 33 9.08 8.92 -17.47
C PRO A 33 10.37 9.03 -18.28
N LEU A 34 10.97 10.20 -18.36
CA LEU A 34 12.20 10.47 -19.12
C LEU A 34 13.47 10.34 -18.26
N GLU A 35 13.33 10.18 -16.95
CA GLU A 35 14.47 9.94 -16.08
C GLU A 35 15.08 8.55 -16.31
N SER A 36 16.36 8.38 -15.94
CA SER A 36 17.05 7.12 -16.16
C SER A 36 16.58 6.02 -15.19
N ALA A 37 16.72 4.78 -15.63
CA ALA A 37 16.50 3.63 -14.77
C ALA A 37 17.45 3.64 -13.54
N LEU A 38 18.67 4.13 -13.71
CA LEU A 38 19.62 4.30 -12.60
C LEU A 38 19.07 5.26 -11.55
N SER A 39 18.54 6.42 -11.96
CA SER A 39 17.90 7.38 -11.05
C SER A 39 16.73 6.75 -10.30
N ALA A 40 15.90 5.94 -10.98
CA ALA A 40 14.79 5.26 -10.34
C ALA A 40 15.26 4.26 -9.25
N VAL A 41 16.27 3.45 -9.57
CA VAL A 41 16.84 2.49 -8.62
C VAL A 41 17.49 3.23 -7.43
N GLN A 42 18.16 4.36 -7.68
CA GLN A 42 18.75 5.18 -6.63
C GLN A 42 17.68 5.72 -5.68
N VAL A 43 16.58 6.28 -6.21
CA VAL A 43 15.46 6.76 -5.38
C VAL A 43 14.87 5.63 -4.55
N MET A 44 14.72 4.43 -5.11
CA MET A 44 14.23 3.27 -4.37
C MET A 44 15.19 2.87 -3.24
N ALA A 45 16.48 2.82 -3.52
CA ALA A 45 17.51 2.44 -2.55
C ALA A 45 17.64 3.46 -1.40
N ASP A 46 17.67 4.75 -1.72
CA ASP A 46 17.81 5.83 -0.72
C ASP A 46 16.63 5.90 0.25
N ASN A 47 15.46 5.41 -0.18
CA ASN A 47 14.23 5.45 0.62
C ASN A 47 13.77 4.07 1.15
N ASP A 48 14.56 3.02 0.95
CA ASP A 48 14.22 1.61 1.33
C ASP A 48 12.84 1.18 0.82
N ILE A 49 12.56 1.48 -0.46
CA ILE A 49 11.33 1.09 -1.15
C ILE A 49 11.65 0.33 -2.44
N GLY A 50 10.73 -0.51 -2.90
CA GLY A 50 10.90 -1.28 -4.15
C GLY A 50 9.88 -0.92 -5.22
N PHE A 51 9.26 0.28 -5.14
CA PHE A 51 8.19 0.67 -6.04
C PHE A 51 8.07 2.19 -6.14
N LEU A 52 7.89 2.69 -7.37
CA LEU A 52 7.67 4.10 -7.66
C LEU A 52 6.45 4.30 -8.55
N VAL A 53 5.74 5.37 -8.32
CA VAL A 53 4.74 5.90 -9.25
C VAL A 53 5.46 6.72 -10.32
N VAL A 54 5.14 6.50 -11.58
CA VAL A 54 5.70 7.30 -12.69
C VAL A 54 4.72 8.40 -13.03
N LEU A 55 5.16 9.64 -12.85
CA LEU A 55 4.35 10.83 -13.10
C LEU A 55 4.90 11.63 -14.29
N ASP A 56 4.01 11.98 -15.21
CA ASP A 56 4.25 13.05 -16.17
C ASP A 56 3.44 14.27 -15.70
N ARG A 57 4.16 15.30 -15.24
CA ARG A 57 3.58 16.43 -14.50
C ARG A 57 2.88 15.91 -13.23
N ASP A 58 1.54 15.98 -13.17
CA ASP A 58 0.75 15.50 -12.03
C ASP A 58 -0.05 14.22 -12.33
N ALA A 59 0.07 13.69 -13.55
CA ALA A 59 -0.69 12.52 -13.98
C ALA A 59 0.12 11.23 -13.86
N ILE A 60 -0.50 10.17 -13.37
CA ILE A 60 0.11 8.82 -13.40
C ILE A 60 0.15 8.34 -14.85
N VAL A 61 1.36 8.05 -15.33
CA VAL A 61 1.58 7.47 -16.67
C VAL A 61 2.09 6.03 -16.59
N GLY A 62 2.42 5.56 -15.39
CA GLY A 62 2.86 4.19 -15.15
C GLY A 62 3.29 3.96 -13.72
N VAL A 63 3.79 2.76 -13.48
CA VAL A 63 4.43 2.34 -12.23
C VAL A 63 5.68 1.56 -12.54
N LEU A 64 6.65 1.58 -11.63
CA LEU A 64 7.92 0.89 -11.78
C LEU A 64 8.31 0.19 -10.48
N SER A 65 8.67 -1.08 -10.55
CA SER A 65 9.20 -1.84 -9.42
C SER A 65 10.66 -2.23 -9.63
N GLU A 66 11.40 -2.49 -8.52
CA GLU A 66 12.75 -3.06 -8.58
C GLU A 66 12.79 -4.35 -9.41
N ARG A 67 11.74 -5.19 -9.29
CA ARG A 67 11.64 -6.43 -10.06
C ARG A 67 11.58 -6.16 -11.56
N ASP A 68 10.85 -5.12 -11.99
CA ASP A 68 10.74 -4.75 -13.40
C ASP A 68 12.07 -4.20 -13.91
N CYS A 69 12.73 -3.34 -13.11
CA CYS A 69 14.09 -2.88 -13.39
C CYS A 69 15.05 -4.05 -13.57
N ALA A 70 15.13 -4.93 -12.58
CA ALA A 70 16.06 -6.07 -12.62
C ALA A 70 15.81 -6.97 -13.84
N ARG A 71 14.56 -7.31 -14.12
CA ARG A 71 14.24 -8.19 -15.26
C ARG A 71 14.57 -7.55 -16.59
N ARG A 72 14.12 -6.33 -16.84
CA ARG A 72 14.28 -5.68 -18.14
C ARG A 72 15.70 -5.20 -18.38
N LEU A 73 16.38 -4.63 -17.38
CA LEU A 73 17.76 -4.21 -17.56
C LEU A 73 18.70 -5.39 -17.77
N VAL A 74 18.54 -6.46 -16.97
CA VAL A 74 19.46 -7.63 -17.05
C VAL A 74 19.13 -8.50 -18.28
N LEU A 75 17.87 -8.88 -18.50
CA LEU A 75 17.50 -9.80 -19.58
C LEU A 75 17.61 -9.15 -20.97
N GLU A 76 17.29 -7.85 -21.09
CA GLU A 76 17.38 -7.10 -22.32
C GLU A 76 18.75 -6.43 -22.51
N ARG A 77 19.67 -6.58 -21.53
CA ARG A 77 21.02 -5.99 -21.52
C ARG A 77 21.02 -4.49 -21.77
N LYS A 78 20.05 -3.79 -21.16
CA LYS A 78 19.92 -2.34 -21.27
C LYS A 78 20.83 -1.64 -20.25
N PRO A 79 21.57 -0.61 -20.64
CA PRO A 79 22.37 0.17 -19.69
C PRO A 79 21.47 1.04 -18.83
N PRO A 80 21.52 0.97 -17.48
CA PRO A 80 20.60 1.70 -16.60
C PRO A 80 20.76 3.22 -16.67
N GLU A 81 21.92 3.71 -17.03
CA GLU A 81 22.23 5.14 -17.11
C GLU A 81 21.47 5.85 -18.25
N THR A 82 21.21 5.14 -19.34
CA THR A 82 20.63 5.70 -20.57
C THR A 82 19.26 5.15 -20.90
N THR A 83 18.79 4.13 -20.17
CA THR A 83 17.45 3.58 -20.37
C THR A 83 16.44 4.45 -19.63
N PRO A 84 15.47 5.06 -20.32
CA PRO A 84 14.45 5.87 -19.67
C PRO A 84 13.45 4.98 -18.91
N VAL A 85 12.88 5.50 -17.82
CA VAL A 85 11.85 4.84 -17.03
C VAL A 85 10.65 4.42 -17.89
N SER A 86 10.29 5.21 -18.88
CA SER A 86 9.20 4.92 -19.82
C SER A 86 9.34 3.61 -20.60
N ASP A 87 10.57 3.10 -20.75
CA ASP A 87 10.86 1.82 -21.39
C ASP A 87 10.67 0.63 -20.46
N LEU A 88 10.68 0.87 -19.15
CA LEU A 88 10.63 -0.17 -18.12
C LEU A 88 9.29 -0.19 -17.36
N MET A 89 8.58 0.94 -17.31
CA MET A 89 7.36 1.07 -16.53
C MET A 89 6.22 0.20 -17.06
N VAL A 90 5.32 -0.17 -16.16
CA VAL A 90 4.02 -0.78 -16.49
C VAL A 90 3.01 0.35 -16.64
N ARG A 91 2.37 0.44 -17.82
CA ARG A 91 1.42 1.51 -18.16
C ARG A 91 -0.01 1.20 -17.74
N ASP A 92 -0.37 -0.09 -17.70
CA ASP A 92 -1.69 -0.52 -17.23
C ASP A 92 -1.69 -0.55 -15.70
N VAL A 93 -2.01 0.59 -15.10
CA VAL A 93 -1.88 0.82 -13.67
C VAL A 93 -3.14 0.36 -12.95
N VAL A 94 -3.02 -0.70 -12.16
CA VAL A 94 -4.05 -1.10 -11.20
C VAL A 94 -3.94 -0.22 -9.97
N SER A 95 -5.02 0.48 -9.63
CA SER A 95 -5.06 1.44 -8.51
C SER A 95 -6.30 1.29 -7.66
N VAL A 96 -6.32 1.93 -6.50
CA VAL A 96 -7.45 1.98 -5.57
C VAL A 96 -7.72 3.42 -5.15
N GLY A 97 -8.93 3.67 -4.65
CA GLY A 97 -9.26 4.95 -4.00
C GLY A 97 -9.27 4.80 -2.47
N PRO A 98 -9.32 5.91 -1.70
CA PRO A 98 -9.32 5.90 -0.24
C PRO A 98 -10.50 5.15 0.41
N ALA A 99 -11.59 4.97 -0.35
CA ALA A 99 -12.79 4.25 0.10
C ALA A 99 -12.68 2.72 -0.03
N HIS A 100 -11.68 2.21 -0.74
CA HIS A 100 -11.49 0.75 -0.86
C HIS A 100 -11.17 0.14 0.51
N THR A 101 -11.61 -1.11 0.66
CA THR A 101 -11.39 -1.88 1.88
C THR A 101 -10.05 -2.62 1.84
N PHE A 102 -9.63 -3.10 3.01
CA PHE A 102 -8.52 -4.04 3.14
C PHE A 102 -8.68 -5.26 2.21
N ALA A 103 -9.88 -5.83 2.16
CA ALA A 103 -10.19 -7.00 1.35
C ALA A 103 -10.10 -6.69 -0.16
N ASP A 104 -10.55 -5.51 -0.60
CA ASP A 104 -10.45 -5.08 -2.00
C ASP A 104 -8.98 -4.98 -2.43
N CYS A 105 -8.14 -4.38 -1.60
CA CYS A 105 -6.71 -4.26 -1.88
C CYS A 105 -6.05 -5.64 -2.00
N LEU A 106 -6.31 -6.57 -1.07
CA LEU A 106 -5.77 -7.93 -1.14
C LEU A 106 -6.23 -8.68 -2.38
N LYS A 107 -7.51 -8.56 -2.72
CA LYS A 107 -8.09 -9.19 -3.91
C LYS A 107 -7.41 -8.70 -5.19
N LEU A 108 -7.26 -7.38 -5.34
CA LEU A 108 -6.58 -6.79 -6.50
C LEU A 108 -5.11 -7.21 -6.57
N MET A 109 -4.38 -7.16 -5.45
CA MET A 109 -2.99 -7.61 -5.41
C MET A 109 -2.85 -9.07 -5.83
N HIS A 110 -3.75 -9.94 -5.35
CA HIS A 110 -3.75 -11.37 -5.70
C HIS A 110 -4.09 -11.60 -7.19
N GLN A 111 -5.16 -10.97 -7.68
CA GLN A 111 -5.62 -11.13 -9.05
C GLN A 111 -4.59 -10.69 -10.09
N HIS A 112 -3.85 -9.62 -9.80
CA HIS A 112 -2.86 -9.06 -10.72
C HIS A 112 -1.42 -9.50 -10.42
N GLY A 113 -1.18 -10.29 -9.37
CA GLY A 113 0.16 -10.74 -8.99
C GLY A 113 1.10 -9.59 -8.59
N ILE A 114 0.54 -8.50 -8.04
CA ILE A 114 1.24 -7.29 -7.61
C ILE A 114 1.22 -7.15 -6.09
N ARG A 115 2.14 -6.34 -5.54
CA ARG A 115 2.29 -6.12 -4.10
C ARG A 115 2.16 -4.67 -3.68
N HIS A 116 1.91 -3.78 -4.63
CA HIS A 116 1.75 -2.35 -4.43
C HIS A 116 0.58 -1.84 -5.27
N LEU A 117 -0.20 -0.95 -4.70
CA LEU A 117 -1.31 -0.28 -5.39
C LEU A 117 -1.17 1.22 -5.14
N PRO A 118 -1.05 2.02 -6.19
CA PRO A 118 -1.25 3.46 -6.08
C PRO A 118 -2.66 3.77 -5.55
N VAL A 119 -2.74 4.73 -4.66
CA VAL A 119 -4.01 5.26 -4.15
C VAL A 119 -4.28 6.58 -4.84
N ILE A 120 -5.39 6.64 -5.54
CA ILE A 120 -5.82 7.81 -6.30
C ILE A 120 -7.03 8.44 -5.62
N ASP A 121 -6.93 9.71 -5.29
CA ASP A 121 -8.05 10.51 -4.79
C ASP A 121 -8.23 11.72 -5.72
N ARG A 122 -9.45 11.91 -6.24
CA ARG A 122 -9.80 13.01 -7.15
C ARG A 122 -8.80 13.16 -8.30
N GLU A 123 -8.52 12.04 -8.98
CA GLU A 123 -7.59 11.93 -10.11
C GLU A 123 -6.11 12.16 -9.80
N LYS A 124 -5.76 12.40 -8.52
CA LYS A 124 -4.38 12.60 -8.08
C LYS A 124 -3.86 11.40 -7.29
N PRO A 125 -2.64 10.96 -7.54
CA PRO A 125 -1.99 9.96 -6.70
C PRO A 125 -1.67 10.59 -5.33
N VAL A 126 -2.14 9.97 -4.26
CA VAL A 126 -1.97 10.49 -2.90
C VAL A 126 -1.09 9.60 -2.03
N ALA A 127 -1.00 8.32 -2.35
CA ALA A 127 -0.22 7.36 -1.59
C ALA A 127 0.06 6.09 -2.41
N VAL A 128 0.84 5.19 -1.84
CA VAL A 128 0.98 3.80 -2.27
C VAL A 128 0.69 2.91 -1.07
N VAL A 129 -0.19 1.92 -1.24
CA VAL A 129 -0.39 0.86 -0.26
C VAL A 129 0.34 -0.40 -0.70
N SER A 130 1.11 -1.00 0.20
CA SER A 130 1.85 -2.24 -0.04
C SER A 130 1.21 -3.43 0.67
N ILE A 131 1.55 -4.64 0.22
CA ILE A 131 1.17 -5.87 0.93
C ILE A 131 1.70 -5.88 2.38
N ARG A 132 2.85 -5.24 2.63
CA ARG A 132 3.44 -5.10 3.97
C ARG A 132 2.56 -4.23 4.88
N ASP A 133 1.96 -3.17 4.35
CA ASP A 133 1.04 -2.30 5.10
C ASP A 133 -0.23 -3.07 5.47
N LEU A 134 -0.76 -3.86 4.54
CA LEU A 134 -1.92 -4.72 4.79
C LEU A 134 -1.63 -5.82 5.81
N LEU A 135 -0.47 -6.47 5.74
CA LEU A 135 -0.06 -7.45 6.76
C LEU A 135 0.08 -6.81 8.14
N GLY A 136 0.67 -5.62 8.21
CA GLY A 136 0.76 -4.86 9.45
C GLY A 136 -0.62 -4.53 10.03
N GLU A 137 -1.58 -4.16 9.19
CA GLU A 137 -2.97 -3.96 9.63
C GLU A 137 -3.63 -5.25 10.10
N ALA A 138 -3.40 -6.39 9.42
CA ALA A 138 -3.93 -7.68 9.83
C ALA A 138 -3.45 -8.07 11.25
N VAL A 139 -2.16 -7.90 11.53
CA VAL A 139 -1.58 -8.16 12.86
C VAL A 139 -2.19 -7.23 13.90
N ALA A 140 -2.28 -5.93 13.62
CA ALA A 140 -2.87 -4.95 14.53
C ALA A 140 -4.36 -5.23 14.78
N HIS A 141 -5.09 -5.67 13.76
CA HIS A 141 -6.50 -6.03 13.86
C HIS A 141 -6.71 -7.23 14.79
N HIS A 142 -5.92 -8.31 14.64
CA HIS A 142 -5.98 -9.46 15.53
C HIS A 142 -5.65 -9.08 16.99
N ALA A 143 -4.64 -8.23 17.21
CA ALA A 143 -4.31 -7.75 18.54
C ALA A 143 -5.47 -6.97 19.19
N ARG A 144 -6.20 -6.15 18.42
CA ARG A 144 -7.40 -5.44 18.90
C ARG A 144 -8.52 -6.39 19.30
N ILE A 145 -8.76 -7.43 18.52
CA ILE A 145 -9.78 -8.46 18.82
C ILE A 145 -9.44 -9.18 20.13
N ILE A 146 -8.19 -9.64 20.28
CA ILE A 146 -7.73 -10.33 21.49
C ILE A 146 -7.92 -9.44 22.72
N ALA A 147 -7.48 -8.18 22.66
CA ALA A 147 -7.60 -7.25 23.78
C ALA A 147 -9.06 -6.98 24.17
N GLU A 148 -9.97 -6.93 23.21
CA GLU A 148 -11.41 -6.75 23.49
C GLU A 148 -12.02 -7.99 24.14
N LEU A 149 -11.71 -9.19 23.65
CA LEU A 149 -12.16 -10.45 24.25
C LEU A 149 -11.66 -10.61 25.70
N GLU A 150 -10.42 -10.25 25.97
CA GLU A 150 -9.85 -10.27 27.33
C GLU A 150 -10.58 -9.28 28.25
N ARG A 151 -10.90 -8.09 27.75
CA ARG A 151 -11.63 -7.06 28.49
C ARG A 151 -13.06 -7.52 28.83
N GLU A 152 -13.77 -8.11 27.86
CA GLU A 152 -15.11 -8.65 28.07
C GLU A 152 -15.07 -9.79 29.12
N ARG A 153 -14.08 -10.68 29.03
CA ARG A 153 -13.91 -11.77 30.00
C ARG A 153 -13.72 -11.25 31.43
N LEU A 154 -12.86 -10.24 31.60
CA LEU A 154 -12.64 -9.62 32.93
C LEU A 154 -13.92 -8.98 33.47
N THR A 155 -14.71 -8.32 32.64
CA THR A 155 -15.97 -7.67 33.03
C THR A 155 -17.00 -8.69 33.52
N ILE A 156 -17.09 -9.86 32.87
CA ILE A 156 -17.99 -10.94 33.28
C ILE A 156 -17.61 -11.46 34.65
N PHE A 157 -16.32 -11.68 34.92
CA PHE A 157 -15.84 -12.20 36.23
C PHE A 157 -16.02 -11.21 37.37
N THR A 158 -15.93 -9.88 37.08
CA THR A 158 -16.12 -8.84 38.14
C THR A 158 -17.59 -8.52 38.40
N SER A 159 -18.49 -8.84 37.45
CA SER A 159 -19.95 -8.60 37.60
C SER A 159 -20.67 -9.75 38.33
N THR A 160 -20.00 -10.88 38.55
CA THR A 160 -20.59 -12.09 39.20
C THR A 160 -20.15 -12.26 40.66
N ALA A 161 -19.35 -11.35 41.20
CA ALA A 161 -18.90 -11.30 42.60
C ALA A 161 -19.63 -10.17 43.35
#